data_18e05170d74158d444671a143a6f5a40
#
_entry.id   18e05170d74158d444671a143a6f5a40
#
_cell.length_a   1.000
_cell.length_b   1.000
_cell.length_c   1.000
_cell.angle_alpha   90.00
_cell.angle_beta   90.00
_cell.angle_gamma   90.00
#
_symmetry.space_group_name_H-M   'P 1'
#
loop_
_entity.id
_entity.type
_entity.pdbx_description
1 polymer ?
#
loop_
_entity_poly.entity_id
_entity_poly.type
_entity_poly.pdbx_seq_one_letter_code
_entity_poly.pdbx_strand_id
1 'polypeptide(L)'
;MTNCQNYSTIQTLEISLRNSITGVQEVKILITGANTGIGFATAEQLVKQGQHVILACRNPQKAQDAQNKLRALNQGQVDLISLDLNSLELTRKAADEIADRYGNLDVLINNAGLFAKTKQLTADGFEQQFGVNYLGH
;
A
#
# COMPACT_ATOMS: atom_id res chain seq x y z
N MET A 1 -24.26 5.97 -13.86
CA MET A 1 -22.94 6.20 -13.26
C MET A 1 -22.98 6.40 -11.73
N THR A 2 -23.71 5.58 -10.98
CA THR A 2 -23.96 5.84 -9.53
C THR A 2 -23.76 4.62 -8.63
N ASN A 3 -23.07 3.55 -9.05
CA ASN A 3 -23.00 2.33 -8.25
C ASN A 3 -21.64 2.00 -7.60
N CYS A 4 -20.53 2.64 -7.99
CA CYS A 4 -19.23 2.31 -7.39
C CYS A 4 -18.99 2.96 -6.01
N GLN A 5 -19.53 4.14 -5.75
CA GLN A 5 -19.34 4.82 -4.45
C GLN A 5 -20.13 4.17 -3.32
N ASN A 6 -21.30 3.60 -3.60
CA ASN A 6 -22.12 2.95 -2.57
C ASN A 6 -21.54 1.62 -2.08
N TYR A 7 -20.87 0.85 -2.94
CA TYR A 7 -20.25 -0.42 -2.55
C TYR A 7 -19.09 -0.24 -1.58
N SER A 8 -18.23 0.75 -1.80
CA SER A 8 -17.10 1.02 -0.89
C SER A 8 -17.57 1.47 0.50
N THR A 9 -18.62 2.27 0.57
CA THR A 9 -19.20 2.76 1.83
C THR A 9 -19.84 1.62 2.63
N ILE A 10 -20.57 0.72 1.97
CA ILE A 10 -21.21 -0.43 2.62
C ILE A 10 -20.14 -1.40 3.15
N GLN A 11 -19.10 -1.72 2.37
CA GLN A 11 -17.99 -2.55 2.82
C GLN A 11 -17.25 -1.97 4.03
N THR A 12 -16.99 -0.66 4.01
CA THR A 12 -16.35 0.03 5.13
C THR A 12 -17.21 -0.05 6.41
N LEU A 13 -18.53 0.12 6.29
CA LEU A 13 -19.46 -0.01 7.41
C LEU A 13 -19.52 -1.45 7.95
N GLU A 14 -19.54 -2.45 7.08
CA GLU A 14 -19.56 -3.87 7.48
C GLU A 14 -18.26 -4.26 8.21
N ILE A 15 -17.11 -3.81 7.73
CA ILE A 15 -15.80 -4.05 8.37
C ILE A 15 -15.77 -3.36 9.73
N SER A 16 -16.19 -2.10 9.81
CA SER A 16 -16.22 -1.33 11.06
C SER A 16 -17.16 -1.99 12.09
N LEU A 17 -18.34 -2.43 11.70
CA LEU A 17 -19.28 -3.16 12.55
C LEU A 17 -18.68 -4.50 13.03
N ARG A 18 -18.04 -5.25 12.13
CA ARG A 18 -17.37 -6.51 12.48
C ARG A 18 -16.29 -6.28 13.53
N ASN A 19 -15.43 -5.28 13.33
CA ASN A 19 -14.34 -4.94 14.26
C ASN A 19 -14.89 -4.51 15.63
N SER A 20 -16.00 -3.77 15.67
CA SER A 20 -16.67 -3.40 16.90
C SER A 20 -17.25 -4.61 17.65
N ILE A 21 -17.74 -5.62 16.94
CA ILE A 21 -18.32 -6.85 17.51
C ILE A 21 -17.20 -7.79 17.99
N THR A 22 -16.10 -7.90 17.22
CA THR A 22 -14.99 -8.84 17.51
C THR A 22 -13.94 -8.27 18.48
N GLY A 23 -13.99 -6.96 18.78
CA GLY A 23 -12.98 -6.27 19.57
C GLY A 23 -11.61 -6.14 18.88
N VAL A 24 -11.51 -6.46 17.61
CA VAL A 24 -10.29 -6.28 16.81
C VAL A 24 -10.15 -4.80 16.47
N GLN A 25 -9.08 -4.17 16.95
CA GLN A 25 -8.75 -2.80 16.60
C GLN A 25 -8.24 -2.77 15.16
N GLU A 26 -8.85 -1.95 14.30
CA GLU A 26 -8.37 -1.72 12.95
C GLU A 26 -7.09 -0.89 12.98
N VAL A 27 -6.05 -1.42 12.34
CA VAL A 27 -4.72 -0.79 12.24
C VAL A 27 -4.47 -0.41 10.79
N LYS A 28 -4.02 0.82 10.54
CA LYS A 28 -3.63 1.31 9.21
C LYS A 28 -2.18 0.95 8.92
N ILE A 29 -1.96 0.09 7.94
CA ILE A 29 -0.65 -0.48 7.61
C ILE A 29 -0.30 -0.14 6.17
N LEU A 30 0.77 0.62 5.96
CA LEU A 30 1.30 0.87 4.63
C LEU A 30 2.43 -0.10 4.31
N ILE A 31 2.39 -0.70 3.11
CA ILE A 31 3.41 -1.64 2.66
C ILE A 31 3.95 -1.18 1.30
N THR A 32 5.24 -0.89 1.23
CA THR A 32 5.89 -0.56 -0.05
C THR A 32 6.14 -1.81 -0.88
N GLY A 33 5.91 -1.74 -2.20
CA GLY A 33 6.11 -2.86 -3.11
C GLY A 33 5.17 -4.05 -2.88
N ALA A 34 3.95 -3.79 -2.42
CA ALA A 34 2.99 -4.82 -1.99
C ALA A 34 2.18 -5.46 -3.13
N ASN A 35 2.50 -5.20 -4.39
CA ASN A 35 1.78 -5.75 -5.54
C ASN A 35 2.24 -7.14 -5.97
N THR A 36 3.35 -7.65 -5.44
CA THR A 36 3.92 -8.97 -5.77
C THR A 36 4.74 -9.54 -4.60
N GLY A 37 5.06 -10.84 -4.68
CA GLY A 37 6.02 -11.51 -3.81
C GLY A 37 5.66 -11.41 -2.31
N ILE A 38 6.68 -11.17 -1.49
CA ILE A 38 6.56 -11.12 -0.02
C ILE A 38 5.61 -10.00 0.42
N GLY A 39 5.71 -8.82 -0.18
CA GLY A 39 4.83 -7.69 0.15
C GLY A 39 3.35 -8.01 -0.09
N PHE A 40 3.02 -8.68 -1.20
CA PHE A 40 1.65 -9.12 -1.48
C PHE A 40 1.17 -10.18 -0.48
N ALA A 41 2.00 -11.19 -0.19
CA ALA A 41 1.66 -12.24 0.78
C ALA A 41 1.44 -11.66 2.19
N THR A 42 2.26 -10.69 2.59
CA THR A 42 2.09 -9.96 3.86
C THR A 42 0.78 -9.18 3.87
N ALA A 43 0.48 -8.43 2.79
CA ALA A 43 -0.77 -7.70 2.65
C ALA A 43 -1.98 -8.63 2.74
N GLU A 44 -1.92 -9.79 2.09
CA GLU A 44 -2.99 -10.79 2.13
C GLU A 44 -3.29 -11.30 3.55
N GLN A 45 -2.25 -11.59 4.33
CA GLN A 45 -2.42 -12.05 5.71
C GLN A 45 -3.03 -10.96 6.60
N LEU A 46 -2.60 -9.72 6.44
CA LEU A 46 -3.12 -8.59 7.21
C LEU A 46 -4.58 -8.27 6.85
N VAL A 47 -4.93 -8.33 5.57
CA VAL A 47 -6.32 -8.18 5.12
C VAL A 47 -7.21 -9.28 5.68
N LYS A 48 -6.74 -10.55 5.71
CA LYS A 48 -7.45 -11.68 6.34
C LYS A 48 -7.69 -11.48 7.84
N GLN A 49 -6.85 -10.68 8.49
CA GLN A 49 -7.01 -10.31 9.91
C GLN A 49 -7.92 -9.08 10.11
N GLY A 50 -8.53 -8.55 9.05
CA GLY A 50 -9.44 -7.42 9.13
C GLY A 50 -8.75 -6.05 9.18
N GLN A 51 -7.45 -5.97 8.85
CA GLN A 51 -6.69 -4.73 8.92
C GLN A 51 -6.91 -3.84 7.69
N HIS A 52 -6.66 -2.54 7.84
CA HIS A 52 -6.63 -1.59 6.73
C HIS A 52 -5.23 -1.56 6.11
N VAL A 53 -5.08 -2.12 4.91
CA VAL A 53 -3.79 -2.22 4.21
C VAL A 53 -3.74 -1.22 3.05
N ILE A 54 -2.69 -0.41 3.02
CA ILE A 54 -2.40 0.57 1.97
C ILE A 54 -1.23 0.04 1.16
N LEU A 55 -1.49 -0.32 -0.10
CA LEU A 55 -0.47 -0.82 -1.02
C LEU A 55 0.22 0.36 -1.69
N ALA A 56 1.49 0.63 -1.38
CA ALA A 56 2.28 1.67 -2.01
C ALA A 56 3.16 1.07 -3.12
N CYS A 57 2.80 1.33 -4.39
CA CYS A 57 3.36 0.61 -5.53
C CYS A 57 3.65 1.53 -6.72
N ARG A 58 4.71 1.21 -7.49
CA ARG A 58 5.11 1.97 -8.65
C ARG A 58 4.27 1.68 -9.90
N ASN A 59 3.94 0.42 -10.14
CA ASN A 59 3.21 0.01 -11.35
C ASN A 59 1.70 0.04 -11.09
N PRO A 60 0.93 0.94 -11.73
CA PRO A 60 -0.48 1.11 -11.43
C PRO A 60 -1.32 -0.10 -11.80
N GLN A 61 -1.03 -0.76 -12.93
CA GLN A 61 -1.81 -1.93 -13.37
C GLN A 61 -1.63 -3.10 -12.40
N LYS A 62 -0.39 -3.44 -12.06
CA LYS A 62 -0.11 -4.51 -11.09
C LYS A 62 -0.65 -4.20 -9.70
N ALA A 63 -0.62 -2.94 -9.31
CA ALA A 63 -1.18 -2.50 -8.03
C ALA A 63 -2.71 -2.68 -8.01
N GLN A 64 -3.40 -2.30 -9.08
CA GLN A 64 -4.84 -2.47 -9.21
C GLN A 64 -5.25 -3.95 -9.21
N ASP A 65 -4.50 -4.81 -9.91
CA ASP A 65 -4.74 -6.26 -9.93
C ASP A 65 -4.56 -6.86 -8.53
N ALA A 66 -3.53 -6.44 -7.80
CA ALA A 66 -3.30 -6.86 -6.42
C ALA A 66 -4.42 -6.39 -5.48
N GLN A 67 -4.84 -5.13 -5.58
CA GLN A 67 -5.95 -4.58 -4.81
C GLN A 67 -7.25 -5.36 -5.05
N ASN A 68 -7.57 -5.65 -6.30
CA ASN A 68 -8.79 -6.38 -6.65
C ASN A 68 -8.80 -7.79 -6.02
N LYS A 69 -7.66 -8.50 -6.06
CA LYS A 69 -7.51 -9.81 -5.42
C LYS A 69 -7.71 -9.74 -3.90
N LEU A 70 -7.12 -8.74 -3.25
CA LEU A 70 -7.23 -8.58 -1.81
C LEU A 70 -8.63 -8.15 -1.37
N ARG A 71 -9.27 -7.25 -2.11
CA ARG A 71 -10.65 -6.83 -1.86
C ARG A 71 -11.66 -7.96 -1.99
N ALA A 72 -11.40 -8.92 -2.88
CA ALA A 72 -12.24 -10.11 -3.03
C ALA A 72 -12.27 -11.01 -1.79
N LEU A 73 -11.34 -10.85 -0.85
CA LEU A 73 -11.36 -11.57 0.43
C LEU A 73 -12.46 -11.08 1.39
N ASN A 74 -12.99 -9.87 1.19
CA ASN A 74 -14.06 -9.26 2.01
C ASN A 74 -13.77 -9.26 3.53
N GLN A 75 -12.50 -9.10 3.95
CA GLN A 75 -12.12 -9.22 5.36
C GLN A 75 -11.48 -7.95 5.93
N GLY A 76 -10.79 -7.15 5.11
CA GLY A 76 -10.15 -5.90 5.49
C GLY A 76 -10.33 -4.82 4.43
N GLN A 77 -9.89 -3.60 4.74
CA GLN A 77 -9.87 -2.50 3.80
C GLN A 77 -8.56 -2.52 3.01
N VAL A 78 -8.61 -2.22 1.70
CA VAL A 78 -7.42 -2.18 0.84
C VAL A 78 -7.43 -0.94 -0.03
N ASP A 79 -6.42 -0.09 0.14
CA ASP A 79 -6.21 1.12 -0.63
C ASP A 79 -4.90 1.09 -1.42
N LEU A 80 -4.78 2.03 -2.38
CA LEU A 80 -3.59 2.20 -3.21
C LEU A 80 -3.02 3.60 -3.06
N ILE A 81 -1.68 3.67 -3.05
CA ILE A 81 -0.88 4.88 -3.23
C ILE A 81 0.13 4.63 -4.35
N SER A 82 0.27 5.59 -5.25
CA SER A 82 1.34 5.58 -6.25
C SER A 82 2.65 5.97 -5.58
N LEU A 83 3.64 5.07 -5.59
CA LEU A 83 4.94 5.31 -4.98
C LEU A 83 6.06 4.81 -5.90
N ASP A 84 6.91 5.72 -6.35
CA ASP A 84 8.16 5.37 -7.05
C ASP A 84 9.38 5.84 -6.24
N LEU A 85 10.01 4.91 -5.55
CA LEU A 85 11.22 5.14 -4.75
C LEU A 85 12.46 5.48 -5.58
N ASN A 86 12.36 5.43 -6.92
CA ASN A 86 13.41 5.87 -7.83
C ASN A 86 13.48 7.40 -7.97
N SER A 87 12.58 8.14 -7.33
CA SER A 87 12.53 9.60 -7.30
C SER A 87 12.13 10.09 -5.91
N LEU A 88 12.99 10.88 -5.29
CA LEU A 88 12.71 11.49 -3.99
C LEU A 88 11.55 12.50 -4.06
N GLU A 89 11.38 13.17 -5.21
CA GLU A 89 10.23 14.06 -5.43
C GLU A 89 8.91 13.26 -5.40
N LEU A 90 8.84 12.12 -6.12
CA LEU A 90 7.64 11.28 -6.14
C LEU A 90 7.39 10.63 -4.78
N THR A 91 8.44 10.27 -4.06
CA THR A 91 8.32 9.76 -2.68
C THR A 91 7.72 10.82 -1.76
N ARG A 92 8.15 12.10 -1.83
CA ARG A 92 7.55 13.19 -1.05
C ARG A 92 6.08 13.41 -1.40
N LYS A 93 5.73 13.44 -2.69
CA LYS A 93 4.33 13.56 -3.13
C LYS A 93 3.46 12.42 -2.58
N ALA A 94 3.97 11.20 -2.59
CA ALA A 94 3.26 10.07 -2.00
C ALA A 94 3.09 10.23 -0.48
N ALA A 95 4.11 10.73 0.23
CA ALA A 95 4.03 10.99 1.66
C ALA A 95 2.98 12.07 1.99
N ASP A 96 2.93 13.16 1.21
CA ASP A 96 1.93 14.21 1.35
C ASP A 96 0.51 13.66 1.11
N GLU A 97 0.32 12.86 0.05
CA GLU A 97 -0.98 12.20 -0.22
C GLU A 97 -1.39 11.26 0.93
N ILE A 98 -0.45 10.52 1.50
CA ILE A 98 -0.70 9.64 2.66
C ILE A 98 -1.15 10.46 3.86
N ALA A 99 -0.45 11.55 4.16
CA ALA A 99 -0.78 12.44 5.27
C ALA A 99 -2.17 13.05 5.12
N ASP A 100 -2.51 13.53 3.92
CA ASP A 100 -3.80 14.14 3.62
C ASP A 100 -4.96 13.14 3.69
N ARG A 101 -4.77 11.90 3.19
CA ARG A 101 -5.84 10.88 3.11
C ARG A 101 -6.06 10.14 4.42
N TYR A 102 -5.00 9.88 5.17
CA TYR A 102 -5.06 8.96 6.30
C TYR A 102 -4.70 9.61 7.65
N GLY A 103 -4.06 10.79 7.64
CA GLY A 103 -3.52 11.42 8.84
C GLY A 103 -2.34 10.64 9.41
N ASN A 104 -2.62 9.64 10.25
CA ASN A 104 -1.59 8.77 10.82
C ASN A 104 -1.58 7.40 10.18
N LEU A 105 -0.41 6.80 10.09
CA LEU A 105 -0.21 5.37 9.90
C LEU A 105 0.16 4.75 11.26
N ASP A 106 -0.35 3.55 11.52
CA ASP A 106 0.04 2.79 12.72
C ASP A 106 1.30 1.97 12.45
N VAL A 107 1.45 1.47 11.21
CA VAL A 107 2.58 0.64 10.79
C VAL A 107 3.04 1.03 9.39
N LEU A 108 4.35 1.15 9.20
CA LEU A 108 5.01 1.28 7.91
C LEU A 108 5.92 0.07 7.68
N ILE A 109 5.68 -0.67 6.59
CA ILE A 109 6.50 -1.80 6.18
C ILE A 109 7.29 -1.42 4.92
N ASN A 110 8.58 -1.14 5.10
CA ASN A 110 9.54 -0.86 4.03
C ASN A 110 9.98 -2.17 3.39
N ASN A 111 9.15 -2.71 2.47
CA ASN A 111 9.37 -3.99 1.81
C ASN A 111 9.90 -3.85 0.38
N ALA A 112 9.59 -2.74 -0.31
CA ALA A 112 10.05 -2.56 -1.68
C ALA A 112 11.57 -2.60 -1.77
N GLY A 113 12.07 -3.17 -2.86
CA GLY A 113 13.48 -3.22 -3.14
C GLY A 113 13.75 -3.77 -4.54
N LEU A 114 14.92 -3.51 -5.06
CA LEU A 114 15.37 -4.05 -6.34
C LEU A 114 16.84 -4.51 -6.26
N PHE A 115 17.18 -5.40 -7.16
CA PHE A 115 18.55 -5.79 -7.45
C PHE A 115 18.86 -5.40 -8.88
N ALA A 116 19.75 -4.41 -9.07
CA ALA A 116 20.20 -3.97 -10.40
C ALA A 116 21.39 -4.83 -10.86
N LYS A 117 21.25 -5.47 -12.02
CA LYS A 117 22.33 -6.28 -12.61
C LYS A 117 23.47 -5.42 -13.18
N THR A 118 23.20 -4.18 -13.51
CA THR A 118 24.14 -3.20 -14.06
C THR A 118 24.01 -1.89 -13.28
N LYS A 119 25.08 -1.08 -13.29
CA LYS A 119 25.04 0.24 -12.66
C LYS A 119 23.99 1.12 -13.35
N GLN A 120 23.01 1.53 -12.58
CA GLN A 120 21.98 2.49 -12.98
C GLN A 120 21.88 3.59 -11.92
N LEU A 121 21.31 4.73 -12.29
CA LEU A 121 21.07 5.83 -11.38
C LEU A 121 19.59 6.07 -11.19
N THR A 122 19.20 6.57 -10.02
CA THR A 122 17.87 7.10 -9.75
C THR A 122 17.65 8.42 -10.50
N ALA A 123 16.43 8.93 -10.51
CA ALA A 123 16.11 10.25 -11.05
C ALA A 123 16.92 11.37 -10.37
N ASP A 124 17.34 11.16 -9.12
CA ASP A 124 18.12 12.12 -8.32
C ASP A 124 19.63 11.90 -8.44
N GLY A 125 20.10 10.97 -9.30
CA GLY A 125 21.52 10.72 -9.57
C GLY A 125 22.24 9.79 -8.59
N PHE A 126 21.54 9.13 -7.67
CA PHE A 126 22.12 8.13 -6.77
C PHE A 126 22.23 6.76 -7.45
N GLU A 127 23.17 5.91 -7.00
CA GLU A 127 23.20 4.52 -7.41
C GLU A 127 21.84 3.86 -7.10
N GLN A 128 21.30 3.10 -8.05
CA GLN A 128 19.88 2.75 -8.03
C GLN A 128 19.48 1.84 -6.86
N GLN A 129 20.33 0.88 -6.47
CA GLN A 129 20.02 0.01 -5.32
C GLN A 129 20.04 0.81 -4.02
N PHE A 130 21.08 1.65 -3.84
CA PHE A 130 21.17 2.52 -2.67
C PHE A 130 20.03 3.53 -2.65
N GLY A 131 19.74 4.16 -3.79
CA GLY A 131 18.67 5.14 -3.92
C GLY A 131 17.29 4.56 -3.61
N VAL A 132 16.94 3.42 -4.21
CA VAL A 132 15.62 2.80 -4.05
C VAL A 132 15.49 2.06 -2.72
N ASN A 133 16.48 1.23 -2.36
CA ASN A 133 16.34 0.33 -1.21
C ASN A 133 16.63 1.02 0.14
N TYR A 134 17.25 2.19 0.11
CA TYR A 134 17.60 2.92 1.33
C TYR A 134 17.12 4.37 1.34
N LEU A 135 17.56 5.23 0.39
CA LEU A 135 17.22 6.66 0.43
C LEU A 135 15.74 6.94 0.15
N GLY A 136 15.10 6.11 -0.66
CA GLY A 136 13.69 6.27 -1.03
C GLY A 136 12.71 5.92 0.08
N HIS A 137 13.12 5.09 1.04
CA HIS A 137 12.36 4.75 2.22
C HIS A 137 12.58 5.77 3.35
#